data_e0916fa1bc1cdecf1d7aff88f4cf4457
#
_entry.id   e0916fa1bc1cdecf1d7aff88f4cf4457
#
_cell.length_a   1.000
_cell.length_b   1.000
_cell.length_c   1.000
_cell.angle_alpha   90.00
_cell.angle_beta   90.00
_cell.angle_gamma   90.00
#
_symmetry.space_group_name_H-M   'P 1'
#
loop_
_entity.id
_entity.type
_entity.pdbx_description
1 polymer ?
#
loop_
_entity_poly.entity_id
_entity_poly.type
_entity_poly.pdbx_seq_one_letter_code
_entity_poly.pdbx_strand_id
1 'polypeptide(L)'
;MAEWEGLLWVVAAMLASRAAVVYGLTPLAGMTPGAPVVDRKFQTVIFWGGLRGAVALAIVLSLPTFPNADRFVTLVTGAVLFTLLVQGLTVEGLIHALGLDVPPLADRFARLEARIAALTHARRRAPELVDSGFFSASVGARLVDEVDADLAALADELARLRADELTPDAERRLLVLFGLSEEKSFARELFAKGHLTEEAYHELALNLDVQIDAVRHGAEAATVDYHHLRRRRLAKWLVATMDRIAPLAEWAQRAHRRRIAQDYEAAWARRHGALRVMDELDTYAADRAFDATMVAAIRGRYEAWGKRAAAILDEYAAETPAFVAAMQERLGRRLMALAEEETVVEQDRRGALPHGVAEEAEREIRHRLRRLRGVETTALSVTPDELLRKIRWFAEVDPGEFAVLTASMRERAFAERETVIRQGEKGEALYLIVRGVARVSRLDDAGTDIALATLMAGDFFGEHALLSDEPRNATVTAVTPCALYELRRADVHTLMAEHPTIRAAIEDAEARRG
;
A
#
# COMPACT_ATOMS: atom_id res chain seq x y z
N MET A 1 -27.37 -52.49 -10.68
CA MET A 1 -26.45 -52.01 -11.76
C MET A 1 -26.67 -50.53 -12.08
N ALA A 2 -27.89 -50.01 -12.07
CA ALA A 2 -28.19 -48.61 -12.40
C ALA A 2 -27.59 -47.51 -11.44
N GLU A 3 -27.24 -47.86 -10.22
CA GLU A 3 -26.71 -46.87 -9.26
C GLU A 3 -25.23 -46.52 -9.50
N TRP A 4 -24.42 -47.51 -9.93
CA TRP A 4 -23.01 -47.28 -10.25
C TRP A 4 -22.83 -46.40 -11.50
N GLU A 5 -23.69 -46.58 -12.50
CA GLU A 5 -23.70 -45.71 -13.69
C GLU A 5 -24.07 -44.29 -13.30
N GLY A 6 -25.06 -44.10 -12.42
CA GLY A 6 -25.43 -42.80 -11.89
C GLY A 6 -24.28 -42.09 -11.15
N LEU A 7 -23.55 -42.84 -10.30
CA LEU A 7 -22.40 -42.31 -9.57
C LEU A 7 -21.27 -41.90 -10.52
N LEU A 8 -20.96 -42.72 -11.53
CA LEU A 8 -19.93 -42.37 -12.53
C LEU A 8 -20.28 -41.09 -13.28
N TRP A 9 -21.56 -40.92 -13.67
CA TRP A 9 -22.00 -39.69 -14.33
C TRP A 9 -21.91 -38.45 -13.41
N VAL A 10 -22.25 -38.60 -12.13
CA VAL A 10 -22.12 -37.51 -11.14
C VAL A 10 -20.66 -37.11 -10.96
N VAL A 11 -19.76 -38.11 -10.82
CA VAL A 11 -18.31 -37.85 -10.69
C VAL A 11 -17.76 -37.22 -11.97
N ALA A 12 -18.14 -37.74 -13.15
CA ALA A 12 -17.71 -37.19 -14.43
C ALA A 12 -18.19 -35.74 -14.63
N ALA A 13 -19.45 -35.43 -14.32
CA ALA A 13 -20.01 -34.10 -14.40
C ALA A 13 -19.33 -33.13 -13.41
N MET A 14 -19.05 -33.61 -12.19
CA MET A 14 -18.33 -32.85 -11.16
C MET A 14 -16.91 -32.50 -11.64
N LEU A 15 -16.17 -33.43 -12.18
CA LEU A 15 -14.83 -33.21 -12.72
C LEU A 15 -14.85 -32.29 -13.94
N ALA A 16 -15.82 -32.51 -14.87
CA ALA A 16 -15.96 -31.67 -16.05
C ALA A 16 -16.29 -30.20 -15.70
N SER A 17 -17.25 -29.98 -14.79
CA SER A 17 -17.61 -28.63 -14.34
C SER A 17 -16.42 -27.93 -13.67
N ARG A 18 -15.64 -28.66 -12.88
CA ARG A 18 -14.45 -28.14 -12.23
C ARG A 18 -13.33 -27.84 -13.22
N ALA A 19 -13.12 -28.73 -14.21
CA ALA A 19 -12.17 -28.49 -15.29
C ALA A 19 -12.51 -27.21 -16.06
N ALA A 20 -13.79 -27.00 -16.38
CA ALA A 20 -14.26 -25.79 -17.06
C ALA A 20 -13.99 -24.52 -16.24
N VAL A 21 -14.19 -24.57 -14.92
CA VAL A 21 -13.88 -23.44 -14.03
C VAL A 21 -12.36 -23.22 -13.90
N VAL A 22 -11.60 -24.26 -13.58
CA VAL A 22 -10.16 -24.12 -13.31
C VAL A 22 -9.38 -23.78 -14.57
N TYR A 23 -9.60 -24.50 -15.67
CA TYR A 23 -8.86 -24.29 -16.92
C TYR A 23 -9.48 -23.21 -17.83
N GLY A 24 -10.75 -22.84 -17.62
CA GLY A 24 -11.44 -21.82 -18.38
C GLY A 24 -11.43 -20.46 -17.69
N LEU A 25 -11.96 -20.38 -16.45
CA LEU A 25 -12.09 -19.08 -15.76
C LEU A 25 -10.77 -18.58 -15.15
N THR A 26 -9.89 -19.45 -14.66
CA THR A 26 -8.61 -19.02 -14.06
C THR A 26 -7.72 -18.28 -15.08
N PRO A 27 -7.51 -18.74 -16.32
CA PRO A 27 -6.78 -17.97 -17.32
C PRO A 27 -7.46 -16.67 -17.70
N LEU A 28 -8.81 -16.66 -17.79
CA LEU A 28 -9.59 -15.44 -18.05
C LEU A 28 -9.43 -14.42 -16.92
N ALA A 29 -9.44 -14.86 -15.67
CA ALA A 29 -9.15 -14.01 -14.52
C ALA A 29 -7.71 -13.47 -14.56
N GLY A 30 -6.74 -14.28 -15.01
CA GLY A 30 -5.35 -13.88 -15.22
C GLY A 30 -5.15 -12.85 -16.35
N MET A 31 -6.12 -12.68 -17.24
CA MET A 31 -6.09 -11.61 -18.27
C MET A 31 -6.44 -10.22 -17.69
N THR A 32 -6.98 -10.17 -16.47
CA THR A 32 -7.20 -8.88 -15.81
C THR A 32 -5.85 -8.29 -15.43
N PRO A 33 -5.56 -7.00 -15.78
CA PRO A 33 -4.29 -6.40 -15.44
C PRO A 33 -4.05 -6.47 -13.94
N GLY A 34 -2.99 -7.19 -13.57
CA GLY A 34 -2.55 -7.35 -12.20
C GLY A 34 -3.09 -8.56 -11.45
N ALA A 35 -3.79 -9.45 -12.09
CA ALA A 35 -4.07 -10.76 -11.51
C ALA A 35 -2.81 -11.65 -11.62
N PRO A 36 -2.48 -12.43 -10.59
CA PRO A 36 -1.38 -13.39 -10.68
C PRO A 36 -1.72 -14.45 -11.74
N VAL A 37 -0.76 -14.72 -12.61
CA VAL A 37 -0.89 -15.83 -13.59
C VAL A 37 -0.66 -17.13 -12.86
N VAL A 38 -1.71 -17.94 -12.72
CA VAL A 38 -1.60 -19.27 -12.11
C VAL A 38 -1.05 -20.24 -13.14
N ASP A 39 0.14 -20.81 -12.89
CA ASP A 39 0.75 -21.82 -13.75
C ASP A 39 -0.14 -23.08 -13.90
N ARG A 40 -0.03 -23.75 -15.04
CA ARG A 40 -0.80 -24.97 -15.34
C ARG A 40 -0.59 -26.08 -14.32
N LYS A 41 0.60 -26.19 -13.73
CA LYS A 41 0.86 -27.17 -12.67
C LYS A 41 -0.01 -26.90 -11.44
N PHE A 42 -0.07 -25.64 -10.99
CA PHE A 42 -0.94 -25.23 -9.89
C PHE A 42 -2.42 -25.37 -10.24
N GLN A 43 -2.82 -25.04 -11.48
CA GLN A 43 -4.19 -25.27 -11.94
C GLN A 43 -4.55 -26.74 -11.84
N THR A 44 -3.63 -27.67 -12.17
CA THR A 44 -3.86 -29.12 -12.08
C THR A 44 -4.03 -29.56 -10.62
N VAL A 45 -3.25 -29.03 -9.69
CA VAL A 45 -3.42 -29.30 -8.25
C VAL A 45 -4.76 -28.74 -7.75
N ILE A 46 -5.12 -27.51 -8.14
CA ILE A 46 -6.42 -26.91 -7.81
C ILE A 46 -7.58 -27.75 -8.37
N PHE A 47 -7.44 -28.21 -9.59
CA PHE A 47 -8.43 -29.12 -10.22
C PHE A 47 -8.59 -30.41 -9.44
N TRP A 48 -7.50 -31.08 -9.10
CA TRP A 48 -7.53 -32.38 -8.43
C TRP A 48 -7.82 -32.29 -6.94
N GLY A 49 -7.31 -31.25 -6.23
CA GLY A 49 -7.43 -31.06 -4.79
C GLY A 49 -8.81 -30.61 -4.29
N GLY A 50 -9.84 -30.73 -5.09
CA GLY A 50 -11.21 -30.29 -4.78
C GLY A 50 -11.99 -31.21 -3.89
N LEU A 51 -11.49 -31.49 -2.72
CA LEU A 51 -12.14 -32.33 -1.71
C LEU A 51 -13.52 -31.78 -1.33
N ARG A 52 -14.54 -32.61 -1.41
CA ARG A 52 -15.88 -32.29 -0.90
C ARG A 52 -15.99 -32.77 0.52
N GLY A 53 -16.39 -31.85 1.44
CA GLY A 53 -16.47 -32.16 2.86
C GLY A 53 -17.87 -32.58 3.32
N ALA A 54 -17.99 -32.77 4.63
CA ALA A 54 -19.20 -33.18 5.33
C ALA A 54 -20.41 -32.25 5.11
N VAL A 55 -20.19 -31.00 4.69
CA VAL A 55 -21.27 -30.02 4.44
C VAL A 55 -22.22 -30.50 3.34
N ALA A 56 -21.69 -31.06 2.25
CA ALA A 56 -22.53 -31.60 1.17
C ALA A 56 -23.40 -32.75 1.64
N LEU A 57 -22.85 -33.63 2.48
CA LEU A 57 -23.56 -34.75 3.09
C LEU A 57 -24.61 -34.26 4.11
N ALA A 58 -24.25 -33.29 4.96
CA ALA A 58 -25.15 -32.67 5.95
C ALA A 58 -26.35 -32.01 5.25
N ILE A 59 -26.13 -31.27 4.15
CA ILE A 59 -27.21 -30.65 3.39
C ILE A 59 -28.18 -31.72 2.86
N VAL A 60 -27.68 -32.79 2.23
CA VAL A 60 -28.55 -33.84 1.69
C VAL A 60 -29.32 -34.56 2.79
N LEU A 61 -28.70 -34.81 3.94
CA LEU A 61 -29.36 -35.47 5.07
C LEU A 61 -30.38 -34.56 5.79
N SER A 62 -30.23 -33.22 5.67
CA SER A 62 -31.15 -32.24 6.27
C SER A 62 -32.36 -31.93 5.40
N LEU A 63 -32.38 -32.35 4.15
CA LEU A 63 -33.52 -32.14 3.26
C LEU A 63 -34.73 -32.94 3.70
N PRO A 64 -35.95 -32.35 3.67
CA PRO A 64 -37.17 -33.06 3.97
C PRO A 64 -37.40 -34.17 2.90
N THR A 65 -38.22 -35.16 3.25
CA THR A 65 -38.55 -36.28 2.39
C THR A 65 -39.05 -35.82 1.01
N PHE A 66 -38.29 -36.13 -0.04
CA PHE A 66 -38.64 -35.87 -1.44
C PHE A 66 -38.52 -37.14 -2.28
N PRO A 67 -39.12 -37.20 -3.47
CA PRO A 67 -39.04 -38.39 -4.32
C PRO A 67 -37.59 -38.74 -4.64
N ASN A 68 -37.21 -40.03 -4.41
CA ASN A 68 -35.84 -40.57 -4.61
C ASN A 68 -34.76 -40.00 -3.66
N ALA A 69 -35.09 -39.54 -2.44
CA ALA A 69 -34.13 -39.02 -1.45
C ALA A 69 -32.97 -40.01 -1.21
N ASP A 70 -33.25 -41.30 -1.01
CA ASP A 70 -32.24 -42.35 -0.77
C ASP A 70 -31.20 -42.44 -1.92
N ARG A 71 -31.65 -42.27 -3.15
CA ARG A 71 -30.77 -42.25 -4.32
C ARG A 71 -29.85 -41.02 -4.31
N PHE A 72 -30.35 -39.84 -3.94
CA PHE A 72 -29.53 -38.65 -3.80
C PHE A 72 -28.50 -38.76 -2.67
N VAL A 73 -28.91 -39.32 -1.53
CA VAL A 73 -27.99 -39.58 -0.40
C VAL A 73 -26.87 -40.53 -0.85
N THR A 74 -27.19 -41.59 -1.55
CA THR A 74 -26.21 -42.57 -2.07
C THR A 74 -25.24 -41.92 -3.04
N LEU A 75 -25.73 -41.13 -4.01
CA LEU A 75 -24.90 -40.45 -5.02
C LEU A 75 -23.97 -39.40 -4.38
N VAL A 76 -24.49 -38.61 -3.46
CA VAL A 76 -23.67 -37.58 -2.76
C VAL A 76 -22.63 -38.23 -1.85
N THR A 77 -23.01 -39.28 -1.11
CA THR A 77 -22.07 -40.03 -0.26
C THR A 77 -20.98 -40.69 -1.11
N GLY A 78 -21.36 -41.32 -2.23
CA GLY A 78 -20.40 -41.90 -3.18
C GLY A 78 -19.46 -40.86 -3.77
N ALA A 79 -19.95 -39.68 -4.15
CA ALA A 79 -19.11 -38.57 -4.65
C ALA A 79 -18.17 -38.02 -3.57
N VAL A 80 -18.63 -37.89 -2.31
CA VAL A 80 -17.78 -37.49 -1.18
C VAL A 80 -16.68 -38.53 -0.94
N LEU A 81 -17.04 -39.83 -0.89
CA LEU A 81 -16.06 -40.90 -0.71
C LEU A 81 -15.04 -40.94 -1.86
N PHE A 82 -15.48 -40.74 -3.11
CA PHE A 82 -14.57 -40.64 -4.25
C PHE A 82 -13.55 -39.48 -4.03
N THR A 83 -14.00 -38.30 -3.63
CA THR A 83 -13.10 -37.17 -3.43
C THR A 83 -12.13 -37.39 -2.25
N LEU A 84 -12.58 -38.01 -1.17
CA LEU A 84 -11.73 -38.26 -0.01
C LEU A 84 -10.73 -39.41 -0.26
N LEU A 85 -11.19 -40.53 -0.85
CA LEU A 85 -10.36 -41.73 -1.04
C LEU A 85 -9.51 -41.65 -2.31
N VAL A 86 -10.08 -41.23 -3.44
CA VAL A 86 -9.33 -41.21 -4.70
C VAL A 86 -8.51 -39.92 -4.80
N GLN A 87 -9.14 -38.75 -4.73
CA GLN A 87 -8.43 -37.48 -4.87
C GLN A 87 -7.53 -37.22 -3.67
N GLY A 88 -8.02 -37.46 -2.43
CA GLY A 88 -7.26 -37.20 -1.20
C GLY A 88 -5.99 -38.04 -1.09
N LEU A 89 -6.07 -39.36 -1.41
CA LEU A 89 -4.90 -40.25 -1.34
C LEU A 89 -3.92 -40.08 -2.51
N THR A 90 -4.38 -39.55 -3.65
CA THR A 90 -3.54 -39.40 -4.85
C THR A 90 -2.98 -38.02 -5.03
N VAL A 91 -3.41 -36.99 -4.26
CA VAL A 91 -2.94 -35.60 -4.39
C VAL A 91 -1.45 -35.46 -4.09
N GLU A 92 -0.93 -36.18 -3.10
CA GLU A 92 0.50 -36.19 -2.76
C GLU A 92 1.35 -36.72 -3.93
N GLY A 93 0.95 -37.87 -4.50
CA GLY A 93 1.59 -38.44 -5.71
C GLY A 93 1.53 -37.50 -6.92
N LEU A 94 0.43 -36.74 -7.06
CA LEU A 94 0.30 -35.73 -8.11
C LEU A 94 1.26 -34.55 -7.89
N ILE A 95 1.40 -34.07 -6.66
CA ILE A 95 2.32 -33.00 -6.30
C ILE A 95 3.75 -33.41 -6.63
N HIS A 96 4.17 -34.62 -6.23
CA HIS A 96 5.49 -35.18 -6.57
C HIS A 96 5.68 -35.32 -8.08
N ALA A 97 4.69 -35.86 -8.81
CA ALA A 97 4.76 -36.02 -10.27
C ALA A 97 4.87 -34.69 -11.03
N LEU A 98 4.30 -33.60 -10.48
CA LEU A 98 4.40 -32.26 -11.05
C LEU A 98 5.69 -31.53 -10.62
N GLY A 99 6.47 -32.10 -9.69
CA GLY A 99 7.69 -31.49 -9.14
C GLY A 99 7.41 -30.22 -8.35
N LEU A 100 6.27 -30.14 -7.64
CA LEU A 100 5.87 -29.02 -6.80
C LEU A 100 6.30 -29.17 -5.34
N ASP A 101 6.82 -30.33 -4.98
CA ASP A 101 7.42 -30.66 -3.69
C ASP A 101 8.85 -30.16 -3.55
N VAL A 102 9.52 -29.87 -4.68
CA VAL A 102 10.88 -29.29 -4.67
C VAL A 102 10.77 -27.78 -4.46
N PRO A 103 11.31 -27.24 -3.34
CA PRO A 103 11.30 -25.80 -3.14
C PRO A 103 12.00 -25.05 -4.29
N PRO A 104 11.53 -23.85 -4.67
CA PRO A 104 12.22 -23.02 -5.67
C PRO A 104 13.71 -22.85 -5.34
N LEU A 105 14.55 -22.72 -6.38
CA LEU A 105 16.00 -22.53 -6.23
C LEU A 105 16.33 -21.42 -5.22
N ALA A 106 15.59 -20.30 -5.27
CA ALA A 106 15.77 -19.18 -4.36
C ALA A 106 15.57 -19.56 -2.88
N ASP A 107 14.57 -20.38 -2.57
CA ASP A 107 14.28 -20.80 -1.21
C ASP A 107 15.33 -21.81 -0.71
N ARG A 108 15.80 -22.71 -1.60
CA ARG A 108 16.89 -23.64 -1.31
C ARG A 108 18.21 -22.90 -1.04
N PHE A 109 18.52 -21.91 -1.88
CA PHE A 109 19.70 -21.07 -1.76
C PHE A 109 19.66 -20.27 -0.45
N ALA A 110 18.56 -19.54 -0.18
CA ALA A 110 18.38 -18.77 1.04
C ALA A 110 18.43 -19.63 2.31
N ARG A 111 17.91 -20.86 2.27
CA ARG A 111 17.99 -21.81 3.39
C ARG A 111 19.42 -22.23 3.72
N LEU A 112 20.23 -22.54 2.69
CA LEU A 112 21.64 -22.90 2.88
C LEU A 112 22.42 -21.72 3.44
N GLU A 113 22.24 -20.53 2.89
CA GLU A 113 22.89 -19.31 3.36
C GLU A 113 22.51 -18.96 4.81
N ALA A 114 21.24 -19.04 5.16
CA ALA A 114 20.79 -18.79 6.52
C ALA A 114 21.43 -19.77 7.52
N ARG A 115 21.58 -21.06 7.14
CA ARG A 115 22.24 -22.05 7.97
C ARG A 115 23.74 -21.76 8.13
N ILE A 116 24.43 -21.40 7.03
CA ILE A 116 25.85 -21.02 7.05
C ILE A 116 26.06 -19.80 7.94
N ALA A 117 25.23 -18.75 7.78
CA ALA A 117 25.31 -17.55 8.60
C ALA A 117 25.07 -17.84 10.09
N ALA A 118 24.06 -18.66 10.42
CA ALA A 118 23.75 -19.05 11.80
C ALA A 118 24.88 -19.83 12.44
N LEU A 119 25.46 -20.83 11.76
CA LEU A 119 26.58 -21.59 12.25
C LEU A 119 27.85 -20.76 12.38
N THR A 120 28.11 -19.87 11.43
CA THR A 120 29.24 -18.92 11.51
C THR A 120 29.09 -17.99 12.73
N HIS A 121 27.88 -17.52 13.02
CA HIS A 121 27.64 -16.73 14.22
C HIS A 121 27.85 -17.54 15.49
N ALA A 122 27.32 -18.77 15.56
CA ALA A 122 27.50 -19.66 16.69
C ALA A 122 29.00 -19.96 16.95
N ARG A 123 29.74 -20.24 15.87
CA ARG A 123 31.19 -20.44 15.91
C ARG A 123 31.94 -19.26 16.53
N ARG A 124 31.60 -18.04 16.13
CA ARG A 124 32.22 -16.80 16.67
C ARG A 124 31.95 -16.60 18.16
N ARG A 125 30.82 -17.08 18.67
CA ARG A 125 30.47 -16.98 20.10
C ARG A 125 31.10 -18.06 20.98
N ALA A 126 31.59 -19.17 20.41
CA ALA A 126 32.17 -20.28 21.17
C ALA A 126 33.32 -19.85 22.08
N PRO A 127 34.32 -19.05 21.67
CA PRO A 127 35.38 -18.54 22.53
C PRO A 127 34.86 -17.74 23.73
N GLU A 128 33.87 -16.84 23.52
CA GLU A 128 33.28 -16.03 24.59
C GLU A 128 32.61 -16.89 25.67
N LEU A 129 31.98 -18.01 25.27
CA LEU A 129 31.35 -18.96 26.19
C LEU A 129 32.40 -19.80 26.97
N VAL A 130 33.55 -20.10 26.37
CA VAL A 130 34.68 -20.73 27.07
C VAL A 130 35.27 -19.76 28.09
N ASP A 131 35.54 -18.51 27.68
CA ASP A 131 36.14 -17.48 28.54
C ASP A 131 35.21 -17.11 29.71
N SER A 132 33.90 -17.16 29.48
CA SER A 132 32.87 -16.94 30.52
C SER A 132 32.68 -18.15 31.45
N GLY A 133 33.39 -19.26 31.24
CA GLY A 133 33.35 -20.45 32.10
C GLY A 133 32.11 -21.34 31.95
N PHE A 134 31.31 -21.16 30.89
CA PHE A 134 30.14 -22.01 30.64
C PHE A 134 30.52 -23.46 30.35
N PHE A 135 31.69 -23.70 29.72
CA PHE A 135 32.25 -25.02 29.47
C PHE A 135 33.77 -24.94 29.31
N SER A 136 34.44 -26.09 29.45
CA SER A 136 35.92 -26.16 29.36
C SER A 136 36.42 -25.91 27.93
N ALA A 137 37.66 -25.47 27.80
CA ALA A 137 38.30 -25.24 26.49
C ALA A 137 38.31 -26.50 25.61
N SER A 138 38.41 -27.69 26.18
CA SER A 138 38.38 -28.96 25.43
C SER A 138 36.98 -29.28 24.87
N VAL A 139 35.93 -28.91 25.57
CA VAL A 139 34.56 -29.02 25.08
C VAL A 139 34.31 -27.96 24.01
N GLY A 140 34.78 -26.73 24.23
CA GLY A 140 34.68 -25.65 23.26
C GLY A 140 35.34 -26.00 21.93
N ALA A 141 36.57 -26.57 21.96
CA ALA A 141 37.27 -27.01 20.76
C ALA A 141 36.48 -28.07 19.97
N ARG A 142 35.96 -29.11 20.64
CA ARG A 142 35.13 -30.13 19.96
C ARG A 142 33.86 -29.55 19.32
N LEU A 143 33.18 -28.64 20.01
CA LEU A 143 31.98 -27.99 19.45
C LEU A 143 32.31 -27.12 18.23
N VAL A 144 33.47 -26.46 18.25
CA VAL A 144 33.96 -25.68 17.09
C VAL A 144 34.29 -26.62 15.94
N ASP A 145 34.96 -27.75 16.18
CA ASP A 145 35.31 -28.75 15.16
C ASP A 145 34.02 -29.33 14.50
N GLU A 146 33.00 -29.64 15.30
CA GLU A 146 31.68 -30.09 14.80
C GLU A 146 31.02 -29.03 13.90
N VAL A 147 30.99 -27.76 14.34
CA VAL A 147 30.46 -26.65 13.58
C VAL A 147 31.25 -26.41 12.29
N ASP A 148 32.59 -26.53 12.33
CA ASP A 148 33.43 -26.38 11.14
C ASP A 148 33.20 -27.50 10.12
N ALA A 149 32.99 -28.74 10.57
CA ALA A 149 32.58 -29.83 9.68
C ALA A 149 31.22 -29.61 9.02
N ASP A 150 30.22 -29.12 9.78
CA ASP A 150 28.91 -28.77 9.25
C ASP A 150 28.99 -27.61 8.26
N LEU A 151 29.79 -26.57 8.54
CA LEU A 151 30.04 -25.45 7.64
C LEU A 151 30.67 -25.90 6.33
N ALA A 152 31.65 -26.80 6.37
CA ALA A 152 32.30 -27.37 5.19
C ALA A 152 31.29 -28.13 4.32
N ALA A 153 30.46 -29.00 4.94
CA ALA A 153 29.43 -29.74 4.22
C ALA A 153 28.40 -28.83 3.54
N LEU A 154 27.94 -27.77 4.24
CA LEU A 154 27.01 -26.81 3.68
C LEU A 154 27.62 -25.94 2.57
N ALA A 155 28.91 -25.57 2.70
CA ALA A 155 29.64 -24.85 1.67
C ALA A 155 29.78 -25.70 0.38
N ASP A 156 30.04 -26.99 0.50
CA ASP A 156 30.09 -27.93 -0.62
C ASP A 156 28.72 -28.11 -1.28
N GLU A 157 27.65 -28.18 -0.49
CA GLU A 157 26.27 -28.26 -1.00
C GLU A 157 25.92 -26.98 -1.77
N LEU A 158 26.25 -25.81 -1.22
CA LEU A 158 26.03 -24.51 -1.87
C LEU A 158 26.85 -24.38 -3.15
N ALA A 159 28.08 -24.84 -3.17
CA ALA A 159 28.95 -24.82 -4.36
C ALA A 159 28.37 -25.69 -5.48
N ARG A 160 27.87 -26.90 -5.16
CA ARG A 160 27.18 -27.76 -6.13
C ARG A 160 25.91 -27.12 -6.66
N LEU A 161 25.06 -26.57 -5.80
CA LEU A 161 23.86 -25.87 -6.20
C LEU A 161 24.14 -24.70 -7.16
N ARG A 162 25.25 -23.98 -6.92
CA ARG A 162 25.71 -22.91 -7.81
C ARG A 162 26.17 -23.44 -9.16
N ALA A 163 26.97 -24.48 -9.17
CA ALA A 163 27.52 -25.04 -10.41
C ALA A 163 26.42 -25.66 -11.31
N ASP A 164 25.45 -26.33 -10.70
CA ASP A 164 24.45 -27.10 -11.43
C ASP A 164 23.23 -26.30 -11.85
N GLU A 165 22.77 -25.34 -11.04
CA GLU A 165 21.48 -24.69 -11.20
C GLU A 165 21.53 -23.15 -11.31
N LEU A 166 22.66 -22.48 -10.99
CA LEU A 166 22.74 -21.03 -11.02
C LEU A 166 23.05 -20.51 -12.42
N THR A 167 22.01 -20.42 -13.23
CA THR A 167 22.09 -19.71 -14.53
C THR A 167 22.10 -18.20 -14.31
N PRO A 168 22.56 -17.37 -15.29
CA PRO A 168 22.53 -15.91 -15.20
C PRO A 168 21.12 -15.35 -14.91
N ASP A 169 20.08 -15.98 -15.43
CA ASP A 169 18.68 -15.60 -15.14
C ASP A 169 18.24 -15.97 -13.72
N ALA A 170 18.74 -17.09 -13.19
CA ALA A 170 18.51 -17.48 -11.80
C ALA A 170 19.22 -16.54 -10.84
N GLU A 171 20.46 -16.16 -11.13
CA GLU A 171 21.25 -15.20 -10.38
C GLU A 171 20.57 -13.84 -10.29
N ARG A 172 20.11 -13.32 -11.43
CA ARG A 172 19.33 -12.09 -11.48
C ARG A 172 18.07 -12.16 -10.62
N ARG A 173 17.34 -13.29 -10.69
CA ARG A 173 16.14 -13.51 -9.86
C ARG A 173 16.48 -13.52 -8.37
N LEU A 174 17.58 -14.16 -7.97
CA LEU A 174 18.02 -14.16 -6.57
C LEU A 174 18.28 -12.75 -6.05
N LEU A 175 19.02 -11.93 -6.81
CA LEU A 175 19.30 -10.54 -6.45
C LEU A 175 18.02 -9.69 -6.35
N VAL A 176 17.08 -9.88 -7.27
CA VAL A 176 15.78 -9.18 -7.22
C VAL A 176 14.97 -9.63 -5.99
N LEU A 177 14.93 -10.94 -5.71
CA LEU A 177 14.23 -11.48 -4.54
C LEU A 177 14.85 -11.01 -3.23
N PHE A 178 16.18 -10.93 -3.17
CA PHE A 178 16.89 -10.33 -2.03
C PHE A 178 16.40 -8.90 -1.80
N GLY A 179 16.46 -8.04 -2.82
CA GLY A 179 16.06 -6.65 -2.69
C GLY A 179 14.59 -6.48 -2.27
N LEU A 180 13.67 -7.23 -2.90
CA LEU A 180 12.25 -7.20 -2.53
C LEU A 180 11.99 -7.72 -1.09
N SER A 181 12.73 -8.74 -0.67
CA SER A 181 12.61 -9.31 0.68
C SER A 181 13.15 -8.35 1.74
N GLU A 182 14.26 -7.66 1.44
CA GLU A 182 14.83 -6.64 2.31
C GLU A 182 13.91 -5.42 2.42
N GLU A 183 13.35 -4.94 1.30
CA GLU A 183 12.36 -3.86 1.31
C GLU A 183 11.12 -4.24 2.13
N LYS A 184 10.63 -5.49 2.02
CA LYS A 184 9.50 -6.01 2.81
C LYS A 184 9.85 -6.11 4.30
N SER A 185 11.06 -6.59 4.62
CA SER A 185 11.56 -6.67 5.99
C SER A 185 11.64 -5.28 6.62
N PHE A 186 12.17 -4.31 5.89
CA PHE A 186 12.26 -2.93 6.31
C PHE A 186 10.87 -2.29 6.50
N ALA A 187 9.92 -2.51 5.57
CA ALA A 187 8.54 -2.04 5.72
C ALA A 187 7.87 -2.61 6.98
N ARG A 188 8.13 -3.88 7.31
CA ARG A 188 7.65 -4.53 8.54
C ARG A 188 8.30 -3.91 9.79
N GLU A 189 9.59 -3.63 9.74
CA GLU A 189 10.31 -2.94 10.82
C GLU A 189 9.72 -1.54 11.06
N LEU A 190 9.50 -0.77 10.00
CA LEU A 190 8.84 0.54 10.06
C LEU A 190 7.44 0.46 10.67
N PHE A 191 6.66 -0.55 10.30
CA PHE A 191 5.33 -0.78 10.87
C PHE A 191 5.40 -1.19 12.35
N ALA A 192 6.28 -2.13 12.71
CA ALA A 192 6.47 -2.57 14.10
C ALA A 192 6.89 -1.40 15.01
N LYS A 193 7.78 -0.54 14.53
CA LYS A 193 8.16 0.72 15.18
C LYS A 193 7.07 1.80 15.06
N GLY A 194 5.99 1.53 14.31
CA GLY A 194 4.83 2.40 14.11
C GLY A 194 5.10 3.64 13.28
N HIS A 195 6.07 3.62 12.40
CA HIS A 195 6.33 4.69 11.43
C HIS A 195 5.36 4.67 10.26
N LEU A 196 4.70 3.53 10.05
CA LEU A 196 3.64 3.35 9.05
C LEU A 196 2.31 3.10 9.73
N THR A 197 1.24 3.58 9.12
CA THR A 197 -0.11 3.15 9.44
C THR A 197 -0.33 1.71 8.97
N GLU A 198 -1.31 1.03 9.57
CA GLU A 198 -1.66 -0.36 9.21
C GLU A 198 -2.04 -0.47 7.72
N GLU A 199 -2.81 0.48 7.24
CA GLU A 199 -3.26 0.53 5.85
C GLU A 199 -2.09 0.74 4.87
N ALA A 200 -1.17 1.67 5.17
CA ALA A 200 0.01 1.91 4.35
C ALA A 200 0.93 0.68 4.32
N TYR A 201 1.11 0.02 5.48
CA TYR A 201 1.88 -1.21 5.57
C TYR A 201 1.25 -2.36 4.77
N HIS A 202 -0.06 -2.60 4.93
CA HIS A 202 -0.75 -3.67 4.20
C HIS A 202 -0.70 -3.46 2.69
N GLU A 203 -0.84 -2.23 2.23
CA GLU A 203 -0.73 -1.91 0.80
C GLU A 203 0.69 -2.16 0.26
N LEU A 204 1.72 -1.75 1.01
CA LEU A 204 3.11 -2.01 0.67
C LEU A 204 3.44 -3.50 0.69
N ALA A 205 3.07 -4.20 1.75
CA ALA A 205 3.34 -5.62 1.94
C ALA A 205 2.67 -6.46 0.84
N LEU A 206 1.39 -6.20 0.54
CA LEU A 206 0.66 -6.89 -0.53
C LEU A 206 1.34 -6.67 -1.90
N ASN A 207 1.79 -5.45 -2.16
CA ASN A 207 2.46 -5.12 -3.42
C ASN A 207 3.79 -5.87 -3.55
N LEU A 208 4.58 -5.90 -2.47
CA LEU A 208 5.85 -6.63 -2.44
C LEU A 208 5.65 -8.14 -2.53
N ASP A 209 4.61 -8.68 -1.88
CA ASP A 209 4.28 -10.11 -1.98
C ASP A 209 3.93 -10.53 -3.40
N VAL A 210 3.10 -9.74 -4.10
CA VAL A 210 2.77 -9.99 -5.51
C VAL A 210 4.02 -9.96 -6.39
N GLN A 211 4.96 -9.03 -6.13
CA GLN A 211 6.22 -8.95 -6.87
C GLN A 211 7.13 -10.15 -6.58
N ILE A 212 7.28 -10.52 -5.31
CA ILE A 212 8.07 -11.68 -4.88
C ILE A 212 7.53 -12.95 -5.55
N ASP A 213 6.21 -13.16 -5.51
CA ASP A 213 5.58 -14.32 -6.11
C ASP A 213 5.74 -14.34 -7.64
N ALA A 214 5.61 -13.18 -8.31
CA ALA A 214 5.84 -13.07 -9.74
C ALA A 214 7.29 -13.46 -10.12
N VAL A 215 8.28 -12.97 -9.38
CA VAL A 215 9.69 -13.28 -9.64
C VAL A 215 10.01 -14.76 -9.32
N ARG A 216 9.45 -15.33 -8.26
CA ARG A 216 9.58 -16.75 -7.92
C ARG A 216 9.08 -17.66 -9.05
N HIS A 217 8.02 -17.24 -9.75
CA HIS A 217 7.41 -18.02 -10.83
C HIS A 217 7.88 -17.64 -12.23
N GLY A 218 9.00 -16.91 -12.33
CA GLY A 218 9.69 -16.64 -13.60
C GLY A 218 9.21 -15.42 -14.38
N ALA A 219 8.32 -14.60 -13.79
CA ALA A 219 7.95 -13.32 -14.39
C ALA A 219 9.01 -12.25 -14.12
N GLU A 220 9.18 -11.31 -15.05
CA GLU A 220 10.01 -10.14 -14.80
C GLU A 220 9.35 -9.21 -13.78
N ALA A 221 10.08 -8.82 -12.73
CA ALA A 221 9.59 -7.91 -11.68
C ALA A 221 9.15 -6.52 -12.21
N ALA A 222 9.51 -6.19 -13.45
CA ALA A 222 9.16 -4.93 -14.10
C ALA A 222 7.67 -4.79 -14.45
N THR A 223 6.89 -5.89 -14.47
CA THR A 223 5.48 -5.86 -14.89
C THR A 223 4.50 -5.45 -13.79
N VAL A 224 4.96 -5.28 -12.56
CA VAL A 224 4.08 -5.16 -11.38
C VAL A 224 3.81 -3.72 -10.94
N ASP A 225 4.47 -2.73 -11.51
CA ASP A 225 4.28 -1.29 -11.19
C ASP A 225 2.87 -0.76 -11.59
N TYR A 226 2.04 -1.59 -12.25
CA TYR A 226 0.75 -1.17 -12.83
C TYR A 226 -0.45 -1.15 -11.88
N HIS A 227 -0.39 -1.82 -10.73
CA HIS A 227 -1.56 -1.98 -9.86
C HIS A 227 -2.03 -0.68 -9.20
N HIS A 228 -1.10 0.21 -8.82
CA HIS A 228 -1.43 1.46 -8.15
C HIS A 228 -2.21 2.44 -9.03
N LEU A 229 -1.85 2.56 -10.30
CA LEU A 229 -2.47 3.54 -11.21
C LEU A 229 -3.94 3.22 -11.53
N ARG A 230 -4.31 1.95 -11.60
CA ARG A 230 -5.67 1.53 -11.96
C ARG A 230 -6.63 1.57 -10.77
N ARG A 231 -6.19 1.14 -9.58
CA ARG A 231 -6.95 1.32 -8.33
C ARG A 231 -7.14 2.81 -8.00
N ARG A 232 -6.12 3.64 -8.25
CA ARG A 232 -6.23 5.09 -8.13
C ARG A 232 -7.30 5.66 -9.05
N ARG A 233 -7.40 5.23 -10.30
CA ARG A 233 -8.42 5.72 -11.25
C ARG A 233 -9.84 5.33 -10.85
N LEU A 234 -10.08 4.08 -10.47
CA LEU A 234 -11.40 3.61 -10.03
C LEU A 234 -11.84 4.25 -8.70
N ALA A 235 -10.93 4.37 -7.74
CA ALA A 235 -11.24 5.01 -6.48
C ALA A 235 -11.40 6.54 -6.62
N LYS A 236 -10.63 7.20 -7.50
CA LYS A 236 -10.86 8.61 -7.88
C LYS A 236 -12.25 8.81 -8.49
N TRP A 237 -12.66 7.92 -9.38
CA TRP A 237 -14.00 7.95 -9.99
C TRP A 237 -15.11 7.72 -8.96
N LEU A 238 -14.96 6.76 -8.05
CA LEU A 238 -15.92 6.50 -6.97
C LEU A 238 -16.04 7.69 -6.01
N VAL A 239 -14.93 8.26 -5.56
CA VAL A 239 -14.92 9.44 -4.69
C VAL A 239 -15.58 10.64 -5.40
N ALA A 240 -15.25 10.87 -6.66
CA ALA A 240 -15.85 11.96 -7.46
C ALA A 240 -17.36 11.80 -7.68
N THR A 241 -17.87 10.56 -7.75
CA THR A 241 -19.32 10.32 -7.84
C THR A 241 -20.02 10.47 -6.49
N MET A 242 -19.37 10.12 -5.38
CA MET A 242 -19.91 10.25 -4.03
C MET A 242 -19.91 11.70 -3.51
N ASP A 243 -18.99 12.54 -3.99
CA ASP A 243 -18.91 13.97 -3.64
C ASP A 243 -20.10 14.79 -4.14
N ARG A 244 -20.86 14.27 -5.14
CA ARG A 244 -22.10 14.87 -5.66
C ARG A 244 -23.31 14.70 -4.75
N ILE A 245 -23.21 13.83 -3.72
CA ILE A 245 -24.30 13.55 -2.80
C ILE A 245 -23.96 14.24 -1.46
N ALA A 246 -24.66 15.34 -1.15
CA ALA A 246 -24.37 16.21 0.00
C ALA A 246 -24.10 15.51 1.35
N PRO A 247 -24.83 14.44 1.79
CA PRO A 247 -24.51 13.76 3.05
C PRO A 247 -23.24 12.92 3.01
N LEU A 248 -22.67 12.63 1.82
CA LEU A 248 -21.46 11.82 1.64
C LEU A 248 -20.19 12.66 1.43
N ALA A 249 -20.34 13.97 1.18
CA ALA A 249 -19.22 14.87 0.89
C ALA A 249 -18.19 14.93 2.04
N GLU A 250 -18.62 15.03 3.29
CA GLU A 250 -17.71 15.00 4.45
C GLU A 250 -16.99 13.68 4.62
N TRP A 251 -17.67 12.57 4.31
CA TRP A 251 -17.05 11.25 4.33
C TRP A 251 -16.03 11.09 3.19
N ALA A 252 -16.37 11.55 1.99
CA ALA A 252 -15.47 11.56 0.84
C ALA A 252 -14.21 12.40 1.09
N GLN A 253 -14.35 13.57 1.71
CA GLN A 253 -13.21 14.41 2.10
C GLN A 253 -12.32 13.76 3.17
N ARG A 254 -12.90 13.12 4.19
CA ARG A 254 -12.14 12.37 5.18
C ARG A 254 -11.38 11.19 4.55
N ALA A 255 -12.01 10.47 3.63
CA ALA A 255 -11.39 9.40 2.89
C ALA A 255 -10.25 9.91 1.99
N HIS A 256 -10.43 11.05 1.34
CA HIS A 256 -9.40 11.69 0.51
C HIS A 256 -8.17 12.11 1.33
N ARG A 257 -8.40 12.77 2.47
CA ARG A 257 -7.31 13.17 3.40
C ARG A 257 -6.53 11.97 3.94
N ARG A 258 -7.22 10.90 4.35
CA ARG A 258 -6.57 9.65 4.77
C ARG A 258 -5.69 9.08 3.67
N ARG A 259 -6.17 9.13 2.43
CA ARG A 259 -5.46 8.62 1.26
C ARG A 259 -4.18 9.40 0.96
N ILE A 260 -4.20 10.73 1.07
CA ILE A 260 -3.00 11.57 0.92
C ILE A 260 -1.94 11.16 1.95
N ALA A 261 -2.35 10.96 3.20
CA ALA A 261 -1.45 10.52 4.26
C ALA A 261 -0.84 9.14 3.97
N GLN A 262 -1.66 8.18 3.52
CA GLN A 262 -1.22 6.83 3.15
C GLN A 262 -0.25 6.84 1.95
N ASP A 263 -0.58 7.60 0.90
CA ASP A 263 0.27 7.74 -0.28
C ASP A 263 1.63 8.38 0.07
N TYR A 264 1.64 9.38 0.97
CA TYR A 264 2.87 9.99 1.48
C TYR A 264 3.70 9.00 2.31
N GLU A 265 3.09 8.28 3.25
CA GLU A 265 3.76 7.27 4.07
C GLU A 265 4.33 6.15 3.18
N ALA A 266 3.58 5.68 2.18
CA ALA A 266 4.04 4.67 1.25
C ALA A 266 5.21 5.14 0.39
N ALA A 267 5.18 6.38 -0.11
CA ALA A 267 6.29 6.96 -0.87
C ALA A 267 7.52 7.13 0.02
N TRP A 268 7.33 7.59 1.26
CA TRP A 268 8.42 7.73 2.22
C TRP A 268 9.08 6.38 2.56
N ALA A 269 8.27 5.35 2.84
CA ALA A 269 8.76 4.02 3.12
C ALA A 269 9.52 3.40 1.92
N ARG A 270 9.00 3.57 0.70
CA ARG A 270 9.68 3.11 -0.53
C ARG A 270 11.00 3.79 -0.77
N ARG A 271 11.09 5.11 -0.53
CA ARG A 271 12.35 5.83 -0.65
C ARG A 271 13.41 5.27 0.29
N HIS A 272 13.05 5.10 1.57
CA HIS A 272 13.98 4.59 2.58
C HIS A 272 14.27 3.10 2.40
N GLY A 273 13.28 2.31 1.97
CA GLY A 273 13.48 0.91 1.58
C GLY A 273 14.47 0.76 0.43
N ALA A 274 14.35 1.60 -0.61
CA ALA A 274 15.30 1.60 -1.71
C ALA A 274 16.74 1.94 -1.25
N LEU A 275 16.90 2.92 -0.35
CA LEU A 275 18.19 3.26 0.24
C LEU A 275 18.77 2.10 1.05
N ARG A 276 17.93 1.45 1.88
CA ARG A 276 18.32 0.28 2.67
C ARG A 276 18.78 -0.87 1.79
N VAL A 277 18.04 -1.18 0.74
CA VAL A 277 18.41 -2.23 -0.21
C VAL A 277 19.75 -1.94 -0.88
N MET A 278 20.00 -0.69 -1.29
CA MET A 278 21.26 -0.30 -1.93
C MET A 278 22.47 -0.43 -0.98
N ASP A 279 22.28 -0.13 0.30
CA ASP A 279 23.31 -0.26 1.34
C ASP A 279 23.65 -1.74 1.60
N GLU A 280 22.65 -2.60 1.71
CA GLU A 280 22.84 -4.02 1.96
C GLU A 280 23.27 -4.82 0.71
N LEU A 281 22.91 -4.35 -0.49
CA LEU A 281 23.13 -5.07 -1.76
C LEU A 281 24.61 -5.33 -2.01
N ASP A 282 25.47 -4.37 -1.72
CA ASP A 282 26.92 -4.51 -1.97
C ASP A 282 27.53 -5.57 -1.05
N THR A 283 27.16 -5.55 0.23
CA THR A 283 27.59 -6.55 1.21
C THR A 283 27.08 -7.94 0.82
N TYR A 284 25.79 -8.03 0.48
CA TYR A 284 25.16 -9.28 0.04
C TYR A 284 25.82 -9.85 -1.20
N ALA A 285 26.14 -9.00 -2.18
CA ALA A 285 26.73 -9.42 -3.44
C ALA A 285 28.21 -9.80 -3.30
N ALA A 286 28.98 -9.05 -2.52
CA ALA A 286 30.41 -9.30 -2.30
C ALA A 286 30.66 -10.65 -1.60
N ASP A 287 29.87 -10.95 -0.56
CA ASP A 287 29.96 -12.21 0.18
C ASP A 287 29.69 -13.43 -0.70
N ARG A 288 29.00 -13.26 -1.82
CA ARG A 288 28.48 -14.35 -2.66
C ARG A 288 29.06 -14.37 -4.08
N ALA A 289 29.99 -13.47 -4.38
CA ALA A 289 30.65 -13.35 -5.68
C ALA A 289 29.69 -13.31 -6.88
N PHE A 290 28.59 -12.56 -6.76
CA PHE A 290 27.66 -12.29 -7.86
C PHE A 290 28.31 -11.45 -8.96
N ASP A 291 27.81 -11.57 -10.19
CA ASP A 291 28.28 -10.76 -11.31
C ASP A 291 28.07 -9.25 -11.08
N ALA A 292 29.15 -8.48 -11.16
CA ALA A 292 29.14 -7.05 -10.87
C ALA A 292 28.19 -6.26 -11.78
N THR A 293 27.99 -6.71 -13.04
CA THR A 293 27.10 -6.04 -13.97
C THR A 293 25.65 -6.25 -13.61
N MET A 294 25.30 -7.41 -13.09
CA MET A 294 23.95 -7.69 -12.56
C MET A 294 23.66 -6.89 -11.29
N VAL A 295 24.63 -6.85 -10.36
CA VAL A 295 24.52 -6.04 -9.14
C VAL A 295 24.29 -4.56 -9.50
N ALA A 296 25.07 -4.03 -10.44
CA ALA A 296 24.91 -2.66 -10.92
C ALA A 296 23.52 -2.42 -11.58
N ALA A 297 23.00 -3.38 -12.32
CA ALA A 297 21.68 -3.29 -12.93
C ALA A 297 20.55 -3.25 -11.87
N ILE A 298 20.65 -4.07 -10.81
CA ILE A 298 19.68 -4.07 -9.70
C ILE A 298 19.79 -2.78 -8.90
N ARG A 299 21.01 -2.31 -8.60
CA ARG A 299 21.27 -1.01 -7.97
C ARG A 299 20.61 0.13 -8.76
N GLY A 300 20.83 0.20 -10.07
CA GLY A 300 20.21 1.20 -10.93
C GLY A 300 18.68 1.18 -10.91
N ARG A 301 18.07 0.00 -10.76
CA ARG A 301 16.61 -0.15 -10.59
C ARG A 301 16.14 0.48 -9.27
N TYR A 302 16.81 0.18 -8.15
CA TYR A 302 16.46 0.75 -6.84
C TYR A 302 16.73 2.24 -6.77
N GLU A 303 17.80 2.74 -7.40
CA GLU A 303 18.02 4.18 -7.56
C GLU A 303 16.87 4.87 -8.32
N ALA A 304 16.41 4.28 -9.43
CA ALA A 304 15.28 4.81 -10.18
C ALA A 304 13.98 4.79 -9.38
N TRP A 305 13.75 3.76 -8.57
CA TRP A 305 12.60 3.68 -7.67
C TRP A 305 12.68 4.71 -6.54
N GLY A 306 13.85 4.85 -5.93
CA GLY A 306 14.10 5.86 -4.90
C GLY A 306 13.91 7.28 -5.41
N LYS A 307 14.38 7.58 -6.63
CA LYS A 307 14.17 8.90 -7.29
C LYS A 307 12.69 9.16 -7.58
N ARG A 308 11.94 8.16 -8.05
CA ARG A 308 10.48 8.30 -8.26
C ARG A 308 9.73 8.53 -6.94
N ALA A 309 10.07 7.81 -5.90
CA ALA A 309 9.50 8.01 -4.59
C ALA A 309 9.83 9.40 -4.02
N ALA A 310 11.07 9.88 -4.20
CA ALA A 310 11.48 11.23 -3.83
C ALA A 310 10.67 12.30 -4.58
N ALA A 311 10.49 12.15 -5.89
CA ALA A 311 9.70 13.08 -6.69
C ALA A 311 8.23 13.19 -6.20
N ILE A 312 7.63 12.06 -5.79
CA ILE A 312 6.28 12.07 -5.18
C ILE A 312 6.28 12.84 -3.85
N LEU A 313 7.29 12.65 -3.01
CA LEU A 313 7.43 13.39 -1.74
C LEU A 313 7.64 14.88 -1.97
N ASP A 314 8.44 15.26 -2.96
CA ASP A 314 8.69 16.64 -3.35
C ASP A 314 7.41 17.31 -3.90
N GLU A 315 6.61 16.58 -4.70
CA GLU A 315 5.29 17.03 -5.16
C GLU A 315 4.36 17.33 -3.97
N TYR A 316 4.26 16.42 -2.99
CA TYR A 316 3.49 16.66 -1.77
C TYR A 316 4.05 17.84 -0.95
N ALA A 317 5.37 18.01 -0.90
CA ALA A 317 5.98 19.13 -0.17
C ALA A 317 5.66 20.47 -0.84
N ALA A 318 5.62 20.51 -2.17
CA ALA A 318 5.25 21.70 -2.92
C ALA A 318 3.74 22.01 -2.81
N GLU A 319 2.89 20.98 -2.96
CA GLU A 319 1.43 21.14 -2.92
C GLU A 319 0.87 21.35 -1.51
N THR A 320 1.47 20.69 -0.50
CA THR A 320 0.97 20.65 0.89
C THR A 320 2.05 20.83 1.95
N PRO A 321 2.78 21.95 1.97
CA PRO A 321 3.94 22.12 2.86
C PRO A 321 3.58 21.98 4.34
N ALA A 322 2.44 22.51 4.78
CA ALA A 322 1.98 22.40 6.17
C ALA A 322 1.66 20.95 6.57
N PHE A 323 1.05 20.17 5.68
CA PHE A 323 0.80 18.75 5.91
C PHE A 323 2.11 17.96 6.01
N VAL A 324 3.04 18.19 5.08
CA VAL A 324 4.35 17.51 5.09
C VAL A 324 5.12 17.86 6.36
N ALA A 325 5.13 19.13 6.77
CA ALA A 325 5.75 19.55 8.02
C ALA A 325 5.15 18.84 9.24
N ALA A 326 3.82 18.74 9.34
CA ALA A 326 3.13 18.04 10.42
C ALA A 326 3.42 16.53 10.42
N MET A 327 3.48 15.90 9.24
CA MET A 327 3.86 14.49 9.10
C MET A 327 5.30 14.24 9.52
N GLN A 328 6.22 15.08 9.11
CA GLN A 328 7.64 14.98 9.49
C GLN A 328 7.84 15.22 10.99
N GLU A 329 7.16 16.20 11.57
CA GLU A 329 7.21 16.48 13.01
C GLU A 329 6.68 15.30 13.82
N ARG A 330 5.55 14.72 13.42
CA ARG A 330 5.00 13.51 14.05
C ARG A 330 5.97 12.35 13.97
N LEU A 331 6.53 12.10 12.78
CA LEU A 331 7.52 11.04 12.56
C LEU A 331 8.76 11.27 13.42
N GLY A 332 9.27 12.50 13.46
CA GLY A 332 10.41 12.89 14.30
C GLY A 332 10.14 12.65 15.80
N ARG A 333 8.99 13.08 16.32
CA ARG A 333 8.60 12.84 17.72
C ARG A 333 8.53 11.33 18.04
N ARG A 334 8.06 10.52 17.09
CA ARG A 334 8.04 9.04 17.27
C ARG A 334 9.42 8.44 17.27
N LEU A 335 10.29 8.83 16.33
CA LEU A 335 11.67 8.36 16.28
C LEU A 335 12.41 8.68 17.58
N MET A 336 12.23 9.89 18.11
CA MET A 336 12.82 10.28 19.39
C MET A 336 12.29 9.42 20.55
N ALA A 337 10.97 9.19 20.63
CA ALA A 337 10.38 8.37 21.69
C ALA A 337 10.82 6.90 21.61
N LEU A 338 11.02 6.35 20.40
CA LEU A 338 11.54 5.00 20.23
C LEU A 338 13.02 4.88 20.63
N ALA A 339 13.83 5.88 20.34
CA ALA A 339 15.22 5.93 20.82
C ALA A 339 15.30 6.00 22.35
N GLU A 340 14.37 6.73 22.98
CA GLU A 340 14.24 6.72 24.46
C GLU A 340 13.87 5.32 24.96
N GLU A 341 12.87 4.64 24.34
CA GLU A 341 12.44 3.28 24.73
C GLU A 341 13.60 2.28 24.61
N GLU A 342 14.33 2.29 23.49
CA GLU A 342 15.48 1.42 23.26
C GLU A 342 16.55 1.62 24.34
N THR A 343 16.83 2.85 24.72
CA THR A 343 17.80 3.17 25.77
C THR A 343 17.35 2.64 27.13
N VAL A 344 16.09 2.82 27.50
CA VAL A 344 15.52 2.32 28.77
C VAL A 344 15.59 0.80 28.84
N VAL A 345 15.18 0.10 27.76
CA VAL A 345 15.22 -1.36 27.65
C VAL A 345 16.67 -1.88 27.77
N GLU A 346 17.62 -1.21 27.14
CA GLU A 346 19.02 -1.61 27.22
C GLU A 346 19.61 -1.40 28.63
N GLN A 347 19.23 -0.31 29.32
CA GLN A 347 19.67 -0.07 30.70
C GLN A 347 19.04 -1.07 31.69
N ASP A 348 17.79 -1.49 31.48
CA ASP A 348 17.15 -2.56 32.26
C ASP A 348 17.88 -3.90 32.06
N ARG A 349 18.17 -4.26 30.80
CA ARG A 349 18.93 -5.49 30.49
C ARG A 349 20.30 -5.54 31.12
N ARG A 350 20.98 -4.39 31.24
CA ARG A 350 22.28 -4.26 31.89
C ARG A 350 22.21 -4.23 33.40
N GLY A 351 21.00 -4.18 33.96
CA GLY A 351 20.81 -4.00 35.39
C GLY A 351 21.21 -2.61 35.90
N ALA A 352 21.35 -1.62 35.00
CA ALA A 352 21.68 -0.25 35.35
C ALA A 352 20.50 0.53 35.92
N LEU A 353 19.27 0.09 35.59
CA LEU A 353 18.03 0.60 36.17
C LEU A 353 17.35 -0.47 37.02
N PRO A 354 16.76 -0.11 38.18
CA PRO A 354 15.81 -0.99 38.88
C PRO A 354 14.63 -1.31 37.97
N HIS A 355 14.24 -2.59 37.89
CA HIS A 355 13.21 -3.07 36.97
C HIS A 355 11.88 -2.30 37.07
N GLY A 356 11.42 -1.96 38.27
CA GLY A 356 10.19 -1.16 38.44
C GLY A 356 10.28 0.26 37.87
N VAL A 357 11.48 0.88 37.89
CA VAL A 357 11.73 2.21 37.28
C VAL A 357 11.73 2.10 35.76
N ALA A 358 12.34 1.04 35.23
CA ALA A 358 12.35 0.76 33.78
C ALA A 358 10.92 0.55 33.27
N GLU A 359 10.10 -0.27 33.94
CA GLU A 359 8.69 -0.51 33.58
C GLU A 359 7.85 0.76 33.60
N GLU A 360 8.08 1.67 34.57
CA GLU A 360 7.36 2.94 34.64
C GLU A 360 7.72 3.85 33.48
N ALA A 361 9.01 4.01 33.20
CA ALA A 361 9.53 4.79 32.08
C ALA A 361 9.01 4.26 30.74
N GLU A 362 9.07 2.94 30.50
CA GLU A 362 8.54 2.31 29.31
C GLU A 362 7.02 2.52 29.16
N ARG A 363 6.26 2.48 30.23
CA ARG A 363 4.81 2.70 30.22
C ARG A 363 4.48 4.13 29.80
N GLU A 364 5.25 5.11 30.29
CA GLU A 364 5.11 6.52 29.92
C GLU A 364 5.45 6.75 28.45
N ILE A 365 6.58 6.20 27.97
CA ILE A 365 7.00 6.31 26.56
C ILE A 365 5.96 5.64 25.66
N ARG A 366 5.49 4.44 25.98
CA ARG A 366 4.43 3.75 25.23
C ARG A 366 3.10 4.51 25.22
N HIS A 367 2.77 5.25 26.27
CA HIS A 367 1.60 6.14 26.28
C HIS A 367 1.78 7.31 25.30
N ARG A 368 2.96 7.93 25.24
CA ARG A 368 3.29 8.98 24.24
C ARG A 368 3.23 8.42 22.82
N LEU A 369 3.80 7.25 22.57
CA LEU A 369 3.77 6.57 21.27
C LEU A 369 2.34 6.24 20.82
N ARG A 370 1.46 5.81 21.73
CA ARG A 370 0.04 5.57 21.39
C ARG A 370 -0.67 6.84 20.94
N ARG A 371 -0.42 7.97 21.58
CA ARG A 371 -0.98 9.28 21.15
C ARG A 371 -0.48 9.71 19.77
N LEU A 372 0.72 9.30 19.37
CA LEU A 372 1.30 9.58 18.06
C LEU A 372 0.89 8.58 16.96
N ARG A 373 0.12 7.52 17.27
CA ARG A 373 -0.35 6.52 16.28
C ARG A 373 -1.50 7.00 15.40
N GLY A 374 -2.31 7.93 15.87
CA GLY A 374 -3.42 8.47 15.08
C GLY A 374 -2.90 9.40 13.99
N VAL A 375 -3.33 9.22 12.74
CA VAL A 375 -3.35 10.33 11.80
C VAL A 375 -4.43 11.26 12.33
N GLU A 376 -4.06 12.25 13.13
CA GLU A 376 -4.96 13.35 13.37
C GLU A 376 -5.15 14.04 12.01
N THR A 377 -6.26 13.67 11.35
CA THR A 377 -6.75 14.36 10.17
C THR A 377 -6.98 15.86 10.43
N THR A 378 -6.94 16.25 11.69
CA THR A 378 -6.94 17.64 12.16
C THR A 378 -5.66 18.40 11.76
N ALA A 379 -4.50 17.76 11.63
CA ALA A 379 -3.28 18.40 11.11
C ALA A 379 -3.32 18.59 9.57
N LEU A 380 -4.26 17.96 8.88
CA LEU A 380 -4.62 18.25 7.49
C LEU A 380 -5.61 19.42 7.38
N SER A 381 -6.24 19.82 8.45
CA SER A 381 -6.88 21.11 8.58
C SER A 381 -5.79 22.14 8.94
N VAL A 382 -5.02 22.59 7.96
CA VAL A 382 -4.56 23.97 8.00
C VAL A 382 -5.84 24.75 8.22
N THR A 383 -5.94 25.39 9.37
CA THR A 383 -7.20 26.08 9.72
C THR A 383 -7.53 27.03 8.58
N PRO A 384 -8.78 27.07 8.11
CA PRO A 384 -9.20 28.01 7.08
C PRO A 384 -8.63 29.41 7.36
N ASP A 385 -8.56 29.77 8.64
CA ASP A 385 -8.05 31.04 9.16
C ASP A 385 -6.62 31.35 8.77
N GLU A 386 -5.69 30.38 8.85
CA GLU A 386 -4.28 30.64 8.54
C GLU A 386 -4.02 30.81 7.04
N LEU A 387 -4.75 30.06 6.20
CA LEU A 387 -4.60 30.17 4.75
C LEU A 387 -5.35 31.37 4.18
N LEU A 388 -6.54 31.66 4.70
CA LEU A 388 -7.34 32.81 4.29
C LEU A 388 -6.63 34.13 4.66
N ARG A 389 -5.95 34.21 5.79
CA ARG A 389 -5.14 35.39 6.18
C ARG A 389 -3.94 35.65 5.26
N LYS A 390 -3.45 34.63 4.55
CA LYS A 390 -2.38 34.78 3.52
C LYS A 390 -2.90 35.37 2.22
N ILE A 391 -4.23 35.40 2.04
CA ILE A 391 -4.87 35.91 0.85
C ILE A 391 -5.00 37.41 0.99
N ARG A 392 -4.41 38.13 0.03
CA ARG A 392 -4.16 39.57 0.09
C ARG A 392 -5.40 40.43 0.40
N TRP A 393 -6.57 40.06 -0.09
CA TRP A 393 -7.81 40.82 0.12
C TRP A 393 -8.54 40.46 1.42
N PHE A 394 -8.27 39.32 2.04
CA PHE A 394 -8.73 38.99 3.40
C PHE A 394 -7.80 39.54 4.50
N ALA A 395 -6.60 40.01 4.16
CA ALA A 395 -5.65 40.52 5.14
C ALA A 395 -6.15 41.77 5.88
N GLU A 396 -7.05 42.53 5.26
CA GLU A 396 -7.61 43.78 5.78
C GLU A 396 -8.98 43.61 6.47
N VAL A 397 -9.55 42.39 6.49
CA VAL A 397 -10.83 42.09 7.14
C VAL A 397 -10.65 42.06 8.67
N ASP A 398 -11.57 42.68 9.39
CA ASP A 398 -11.56 42.70 10.87
C ASP A 398 -11.60 41.25 11.41
N PRO A 399 -10.86 40.93 12.48
CA PRO A 399 -10.81 39.59 13.05
C PRO A 399 -12.16 38.99 13.46
N GLY A 400 -13.13 39.79 13.89
CA GLY A 400 -14.47 39.35 14.22
C GLY A 400 -15.28 39.01 12.98
N GLU A 401 -15.23 39.85 11.95
CA GLU A 401 -15.87 39.60 10.63
C GLU A 401 -15.22 38.43 9.91
N PHE A 402 -13.92 38.26 10.06
CA PHE A 402 -13.18 37.13 9.49
C PHE A 402 -13.64 35.78 10.06
N ALA A 403 -13.91 35.69 11.36
CA ALA A 403 -14.44 34.48 11.99
C ALA A 403 -15.84 34.11 11.46
N VAL A 404 -16.69 35.10 11.18
CA VAL A 404 -18.01 34.88 10.59
C VAL A 404 -17.88 34.40 9.13
N LEU A 405 -16.96 35.01 8.37
CA LEU A 405 -16.67 34.61 6.99
C LEU A 405 -16.20 33.15 6.91
N THR A 406 -15.24 32.77 7.76
CA THR A 406 -14.73 31.38 7.77
C THR A 406 -15.76 30.36 8.22
N ALA A 407 -16.64 30.72 9.16
CA ALA A 407 -17.72 29.85 9.61
C ALA A 407 -18.78 29.57 8.52
N SER A 408 -18.94 30.49 7.55
CA SER A 408 -19.88 30.37 6.43
C SER A 408 -19.31 29.59 5.23
N MET A 409 -17.99 29.35 5.22
CA MET A 409 -17.33 28.65 4.13
C MET A 409 -17.42 27.13 4.26
N ARG A 410 -17.50 26.45 3.14
CA ARG A 410 -17.51 24.98 3.06
C ARG A 410 -16.29 24.50 2.30
N GLU A 411 -15.53 23.60 2.89
CA GLU A 411 -14.40 22.99 2.20
C GLU A 411 -14.89 22.01 1.13
N ARG A 412 -14.33 22.12 -0.08
CA ARG A 412 -14.59 21.25 -1.23
C ARG A 412 -13.26 20.76 -1.78
N ALA A 413 -13.16 19.46 -2.08
CA ALA A 413 -12.00 18.86 -2.71
C ALA A 413 -12.36 18.42 -4.13
N PHE A 414 -11.46 18.71 -5.08
CA PHE A 414 -11.59 18.35 -6.47
C PHE A 414 -10.37 17.56 -6.92
N ALA A 415 -10.59 16.47 -7.65
CA ALA A 415 -9.52 15.66 -8.22
C ALA A 415 -8.90 16.37 -9.44
N GLU A 416 -7.67 15.97 -9.79
CA GLU A 416 -7.05 16.39 -11.05
C GLU A 416 -7.97 16.12 -12.25
N ARG A 417 -8.11 17.10 -13.14
CA ARG A 417 -9.01 17.10 -14.31
C ARG A 417 -10.49 17.11 -13.97
N GLU A 418 -10.87 17.37 -12.74
CA GLU A 418 -12.26 17.55 -12.37
C GLU A 418 -12.71 18.97 -12.66
N THR A 419 -13.90 19.12 -13.23
CA THR A 419 -14.50 20.43 -13.52
C THR A 419 -15.18 20.96 -12.28
N VAL A 420 -14.78 22.13 -11.80
CA VAL A 420 -15.34 22.81 -10.63
C VAL A 420 -16.61 23.57 -11.01
N ILE A 421 -16.52 24.37 -12.09
CA ILE A 421 -17.65 25.10 -12.68
C ILE A 421 -17.59 24.97 -14.20
N ARG A 422 -18.75 25.01 -14.86
CA ARG A 422 -18.84 24.97 -16.32
C ARG A 422 -19.41 26.27 -16.87
N GLN A 423 -18.89 26.70 -18.02
CA GLN A 423 -19.43 27.78 -18.80
C GLN A 423 -20.94 27.55 -19.09
N GLY A 424 -21.77 28.58 -18.89
CA GLY A 424 -23.21 28.52 -19.11
C GLY A 424 -24.03 28.00 -17.92
N GLU A 425 -23.40 27.41 -16.89
CA GLU A 425 -24.12 27.02 -15.66
C GLU A 425 -24.49 28.24 -14.82
N LYS A 426 -25.59 28.12 -14.04
CA LYS A 426 -26.00 29.17 -13.09
C LYS A 426 -24.96 29.28 -11.95
N GLY A 427 -24.53 30.49 -11.68
CA GLY A 427 -23.56 30.74 -10.60
C GLY A 427 -24.25 30.82 -9.24
N GLU A 428 -23.90 29.91 -8.33
CA GLU A 428 -24.47 29.84 -6.98
C GLU A 428 -23.40 29.97 -5.86
N ALA A 429 -22.11 29.99 -6.20
CA ALA A 429 -21.04 30.07 -5.23
C ALA A 429 -19.79 30.75 -5.80
N LEU A 430 -19.04 31.41 -4.91
CA LEU A 430 -17.66 31.84 -5.07
C LEU A 430 -16.73 30.73 -4.56
N TYR A 431 -15.66 30.50 -5.25
CA TYR A 431 -14.62 29.53 -4.85
C TYR A 431 -13.30 30.20 -4.62
N LEU A 432 -12.67 29.85 -3.52
CA LEU A 432 -11.35 30.30 -3.12
C LEU A 432 -10.39 29.12 -3.15
N ILE A 433 -9.29 29.23 -3.88
CA ILE A 433 -8.29 28.18 -3.95
C ILE A 433 -7.40 28.25 -2.73
N VAL A 434 -7.56 27.25 -1.86
CA VAL A 434 -6.71 27.07 -0.68
C VAL A 434 -5.44 26.33 -1.06
N ARG A 435 -5.58 25.37 -2.01
CA ARG A 435 -4.51 24.51 -2.47
C ARG A 435 -4.78 24.01 -3.87
N GLY A 436 -3.70 23.78 -4.64
CA GLY A 436 -3.74 23.23 -5.99
C GLY A 436 -3.71 24.31 -7.07
N VAL A 437 -3.80 23.85 -8.31
CA VAL A 437 -3.78 24.68 -9.52
C VAL A 437 -5.03 24.38 -10.33
N ALA A 438 -5.74 25.41 -10.74
CA ALA A 438 -6.92 25.30 -11.60
C ALA A 438 -6.71 26.08 -12.91
N ARG A 439 -7.23 25.58 -14.01
CA ARG A 439 -7.22 26.22 -15.32
C ARG A 439 -8.59 26.78 -15.62
N VAL A 440 -8.62 28.06 -16.00
CA VAL A 440 -9.82 28.72 -16.53
C VAL A 440 -9.78 28.64 -18.05
N SER A 441 -10.83 28.13 -18.65
CA SER A 441 -10.98 28.06 -20.09
C SER A 441 -12.41 28.46 -20.54
N ARG A 442 -12.52 28.89 -21.78
CA ARG A 442 -13.81 29.27 -22.39
C ARG A 442 -13.91 28.66 -23.77
N LEU A 443 -15.05 28.10 -24.07
CA LEU A 443 -15.41 27.74 -25.44
C LEU A 443 -15.75 29.02 -26.22
N ASP A 444 -15.11 29.22 -27.36
CA ASP A 444 -15.47 30.26 -28.31
C ASP A 444 -16.69 29.84 -29.13
N ASP A 445 -17.19 30.75 -29.98
CA ASP A 445 -18.34 30.51 -30.84
C ASP A 445 -18.10 29.37 -31.86
N ALA A 446 -16.87 28.99 -32.09
CA ALA A 446 -16.47 27.88 -32.95
C ALA A 446 -16.34 26.55 -32.18
N GLY A 447 -16.55 26.52 -30.84
CA GLY A 447 -16.42 25.35 -29.98
C GLY A 447 -15.00 25.00 -29.60
N THR A 448 -14.04 25.92 -29.79
CA THR A 448 -12.61 25.69 -29.41
C THR A 448 -12.40 26.09 -27.96
N ASP A 449 -11.70 25.24 -27.19
CA ASP A 449 -11.35 25.48 -25.77
C ASP A 449 -10.15 26.42 -25.65
N ILE A 450 -10.41 27.70 -25.33
CA ILE A 450 -9.38 28.73 -25.16
C ILE A 450 -9.03 28.84 -23.67
N ALA A 451 -7.76 28.60 -23.32
CA ALA A 451 -7.25 28.84 -21.98
C ALA A 451 -7.17 30.34 -21.70
N LEU A 452 -7.83 30.81 -20.63
CA LEU A 452 -7.87 32.21 -20.23
C LEU A 452 -6.87 32.53 -19.13
N ALA A 453 -6.78 31.65 -18.10
CA ALA A 453 -5.92 31.88 -16.94
C ALA A 453 -5.57 30.56 -16.23
N THR A 454 -4.50 30.61 -15.46
CA THR A 454 -4.16 29.57 -14.45
C THR A 454 -4.28 30.20 -13.09
N LEU A 455 -5.03 29.58 -12.20
CA LEU A 455 -5.29 30.01 -10.84
C LEU A 455 -4.55 29.11 -9.85
N MET A 456 -3.99 29.70 -8.80
CA MET A 456 -3.21 29.02 -7.78
C MET A 456 -3.76 29.28 -6.37
N ALA A 457 -3.16 28.68 -5.37
CA ALA A 457 -3.49 28.94 -3.96
C ALA A 457 -3.45 30.44 -3.65
N GLY A 458 -4.53 30.99 -3.11
CA GLY A 458 -4.73 32.42 -2.88
C GLY A 458 -5.59 33.11 -3.92
N ASP A 459 -5.82 32.48 -5.08
CA ASP A 459 -6.76 33.00 -6.08
C ASP A 459 -8.19 32.58 -5.78
N PHE A 460 -9.14 33.32 -6.37
CA PHE A 460 -10.55 33.01 -6.29
C PHE A 460 -11.20 33.10 -7.67
N PHE A 461 -12.37 32.53 -7.84
CA PHE A 461 -13.13 32.56 -9.08
C PHE A 461 -14.62 32.37 -8.81
N GLY A 462 -15.42 32.75 -9.80
CA GLY A 462 -16.87 32.59 -9.74
C GLY A 462 -17.60 33.79 -9.13
N GLU A 463 -16.89 34.88 -8.83
CA GLU A 463 -17.40 36.13 -8.26
C GLU A 463 -18.44 36.80 -9.18
N HIS A 464 -18.18 36.79 -10.48
CA HIS A 464 -19.02 37.48 -11.46
C HIS A 464 -20.49 36.98 -11.43
N ALA A 465 -20.66 35.67 -11.39
CA ALA A 465 -21.97 35.05 -11.33
C ALA A 465 -22.67 35.11 -9.95
N LEU A 466 -21.98 35.61 -8.92
CA LEU A 466 -22.58 35.89 -7.60
C LEU A 466 -23.18 37.28 -7.52
N LEU A 467 -22.55 38.25 -8.18
CA LEU A 467 -22.91 39.66 -8.15
C LEU A 467 -23.93 40.01 -9.26
N SER A 468 -23.90 39.25 -10.36
CA SER A 468 -24.88 39.30 -11.43
C SER A 468 -25.68 38.00 -11.55
N ASP A 469 -26.91 38.06 -12.11
CA ASP A 469 -27.69 36.84 -12.42
C ASP A 469 -27.26 36.17 -13.74
N GLU A 470 -26.08 36.52 -14.25
CA GLU A 470 -25.55 35.98 -15.48
C GLU A 470 -24.97 34.55 -15.27
N PRO A 471 -25.07 33.71 -16.31
CA PRO A 471 -24.46 32.39 -16.26
C PRO A 471 -22.93 32.48 -16.21
N ARG A 472 -22.28 31.39 -15.79
CA ARG A 472 -20.83 31.27 -15.73
C ARG A 472 -20.20 31.59 -17.10
N ASN A 473 -19.27 32.51 -17.14
CA ASN A 473 -18.60 32.97 -18.37
C ASN A 473 -17.43 32.07 -18.80
N ALA A 474 -16.98 31.15 -17.94
CA ALA A 474 -15.87 30.25 -18.20
C ALA A 474 -16.03 28.90 -17.45
N THR A 475 -15.29 27.90 -17.92
CA THR A 475 -15.12 26.61 -17.27
C THR A 475 -13.84 26.65 -16.43
N VAL A 476 -13.90 26.16 -15.19
CA VAL A 476 -12.71 26.00 -14.34
C VAL A 476 -12.51 24.51 -14.05
N THR A 477 -11.32 24.02 -14.39
CA THR A 477 -10.93 22.62 -14.24
C THR A 477 -9.69 22.53 -13.37
N ALA A 478 -9.68 21.64 -12.38
CA ALA A 478 -8.53 21.37 -11.55
C ALA A 478 -7.40 20.74 -12.39
N VAL A 479 -6.23 21.36 -12.44
CA VAL A 479 -5.01 20.85 -13.10
C VAL A 479 -4.30 19.87 -12.18
N THR A 480 -4.24 20.19 -10.88
CA THR A 480 -3.79 19.32 -9.81
C THR A 480 -4.97 19.06 -8.86
N PRO A 481 -4.87 18.10 -7.91
CA PRO A 481 -5.85 18.00 -6.85
C PRO A 481 -5.99 19.34 -6.11
N CYS A 482 -7.22 19.87 -6.05
CA CYS A 482 -7.52 21.18 -5.47
C CYS A 482 -8.34 21.05 -4.19
N ALA A 483 -7.99 21.83 -3.16
CA ALA A 483 -8.87 22.13 -2.03
C ALA A 483 -9.38 23.57 -2.18
N LEU A 484 -10.69 23.74 -2.18
CA LEU A 484 -11.36 25.02 -2.37
C LEU A 484 -12.28 25.31 -1.19
N TYR A 485 -12.45 26.57 -0.83
CA TYR A 485 -13.56 27.00 0.00
C TYR A 485 -14.69 27.53 -0.89
N GLU A 486 -15.87 26.95 -0.72
CA GLU A 486 -17.11 27.36 -1.36
C GLU A 486 -17.83 28.34 -0.44
N LEU A 487 -18.09 29.55 -0.92
CA LEU A 487 -18.94 30.54 -0.28
C LEU A 487 -20.20 30.73 -1.14
N ARG A 488 -21.35 30.39 -0.59
CA ARG A 488 -22.61 30.43 -1.34
C ARG A 488 -23.13 31.83 -1.50
N ARG A 489 -23.85 32.07 -2.60
CA ARG A 489 -24.47 33.35 -2.93
C ARG A 489 -25.31 33.92 -1.77
N ALA A 490 -26.16 33.10 -1.14
CA ALA A 490 -26.98 33.54 -0.02
C ALA A 490 -26.12 34.03 1.17
N ASP A 491 -25.04 33.32 1.47
CA ASP A 491 -24.12 33.64 2.55
C ASP A 491 -23.33 34.94 2.21
N VAL A 492 -22.89 35.07 0.94
CA VAL A 492 -22.20 36.28 0.46
C VAL A 492 -23.09 37.54 0.57
N HIS A 493 -24.35 37.47 0.14
CA HIS A 493 -25.26 38.60 0.22
C HIS A 493 -25.50 39.03 1.69
N THR A 494 -25.68 38.08 2.59
CA THR A 494 -25.81 38.34 4.02
C THR A 494 -24.57 39.02 4.58
N LEU A 495 -23.39 38.45 4.30
CA LEU A 495 -22.11 39.00 4.77
C LEU A 495 -21.85 40.41 4.20
N MET A 496 -22.09 40.66 2.93
CA MET A 496 -21.94 41.98 2.30
C MET A 496 -22.91 43.01 2.87
N ALA A 497 -24.10 42.58 3.31
CA ALA A 497 -25.10 43.48 3.91
C ALA A 497 -24.71 43.89 5.35
N GLU A 498 -24.15 42.95 6.12
CA GLU A 498 -23.84 43.12 7.52
C GLU A 498 -22.39 43.59 7.80
N HIS A 499 -21.45 43.35 6.84
CA HIS A 499 -20.01 43.57 6.99
C HIS A 499 -19.43 44.46 5.88
N PRO A 500 -19.30 45.78 6.09
CA PRO A 500 -18.83 46.71 5.07
C PRO A 500 -17.41 46.48 4.56
N THR A 501 -16.51 45.94 5.38
CA THR A 501 -15.11 45.62 4.99
C THR A 501 -15.04 44.42 4.05
N ILE A 502 -15.90 43.42 4.24
CA ILE A 502 -16.04 42.28 3.34
C ILE A 502 -16.60 42.74 2.00
N ARG A 503 -17.59 43.60 2.00
CA ARG A 503 -18.17 44.19 0.76
C ARG A 503 -17.10 44.90 -0.04
N ALA A 504 -16.38 45.84 0.57
CA ALA A 504 -15.34 46.63 -0.08
C ALA A 504 -14.21 45.71 -0.65
N ALA A 505 -13.84 44.67 0.06
CA ALA A 505 -12.82 43.70 -0.38
C ALA A 505 -13.27 42.90 -1.62
N ILE A 506 -14.54 42.49 -1.70
CA ILE A 506 -15.09 41.74 -2.83
C ILE A 506 -15.27 42.65 -4.06
N GLU A 507 -15.82 43.87 -3.90
CA GLU A 507 -15.99 44.86 -4.97
C GLU A 507 -14.66 45.34 -5.56
N ASP A 508 -13.61 45.55 -4.71
CA ASP A 508 -12.26 45.92 -5.15
C ASP A 508 -11.57 44.77 -5.92
N ALA A 509 -11.81 43.54 -5.49
CA ALA A 509 -11.30 42.35 -6.18
C ALA A 509 -11.93 42.18 -7.58
N GLU A 510 -13.21 42.50 -7.73
CA GLU A 510 -13.91 42.50 -9.02
C GLU A 510 -13.38 43.59 -9.96
N ALA A 511 -13.25 44.83 -9.45
CA ALA A 511 -12.74 45.96 -10.21
C ALA A 511 -11.31 45.75 -10.77
N ARG A 512 -10.48 44.97 -10.12
CA ARG A 512 -9.10 44.65 -10.56
C ARG A 512 -9.02 43.56 -11.62
N ARG A 513 -10.10 42.82 -11.87
CA ARG A 513 -10.13 41.69 -12.84
C ARG A 513 -10.97 42.02 -14.10
N GLY A 514 -11.80 43.03 -14.06
CA GLY A 514 -12.48 43.58 -15.23
C GLY A 514 -11.56 44.51 -16.03
#